data_1644324ce3adc382512e7d7a1aa7d42f
#
_entry.id   1644324ce3adc382512e7d7a1aa7d42f
#
_cell.length_a   1.000
_cell.length_b   1.000
_cell.length_c   1.000
_cell.angle_alpha   90.00
_cell.angle_beta   90.00
_cell.angle_gamma   90.00
#
_symmetry.space_group_name_H-M   'P 1'
#
loop_
_entity.id
_entity.type
_entity.pdbx_description
1 polymer ?
#
loop_
_entity_poly.entity_id
_entity_poly.type
_entity_poly.pdbx_seq_one_letter_code
_entity_poly.pdbx_strand_id
1 'polypeptide(L)'
;MKYSARFSEAIRRFDEENGRDPNIVNYEDVAYPHELLYAKRLTDWVLRLCPEASEPLLLAARCQHICRWTVPRSAYEMTRAGYLRWRTDLKRFHANKSAEILREVGYDDATIERVSDLNLKKHLGHDPDCQILEDALCLVTLQYQLSDLAAKTEPAKMIGILQKTWKKMSKPARDYALALPFSETEKRLIEQALGI
;
A
#
# COMPACT_ATOMS: atom_id res chain seq x y z
N MET A 1 -6.90 21.00 16.52
CA MET A 1 -6.13 19.85 15.97
C MET A 1 -7.10 18.99 15.15
N LYS A 2 -6.76 18.62 13.92
CA LYS A 2 -7.65 17.86 13.01
C LYS A 2 -7.93 16.43 13.51
N TYR A 3 -7.01 15.83 14.27
CA TYR A 3 -7.07 14.42 14.71
C TYR A 3 -7.02 14.31 16.23
N SER A 4 -7.62 13.23 16.76
CA SER A 4 -7.64 12.92 18.19
C SER A 4 -6.25 12.51 18.72
N ALA A 5 -6.04 12.63 20.04
CA ALA A 5 -4.81 12.12 20.68
C ALA A 5 -4.66 10.61 20.45
N ARG A 6 -5.77 9.86 20.43
CA ARG A 6 -5.81 8.43 20.16
C ARG A 6 -5.33 8.12 18.73
N PHE A 7 -5.79 8.88 17.74
CA PHE A 7 -5.31 8.73 16.36
C PHE A 7 -3.79 8.95 16.27
N SER A 8 -3.30 10.05 16.87
CA SER A 8 -1.88 10.36 16.84
C SER A 8 -1.04 9.26 17.50
N GLU A 9 -1.52 8.66 18.58
CA GLU A 9 -0.86 7.54 19.26
C GLU A 9 -0.86 6.27 18.41
N ALA A 10 -1.95 5.94 17.74
CA ALA A 10 -2.00 4.79 16.82
C ALA A 10 -1.00 4.93 15.66
N ILE A 11 -0.96 6.10 15.01
CA ILE A 11 0.00 6.41 13.94
C ILE A 11 1.44 6.29 14.47
N ARG A 12 1.73 6.84 15.64
CA ARG A 12 3.07 6.75 16.25
C ARG A 12 3.49 5.30 16.46
N ARG A 13 2.61 4.45 16.97
CA ARG A 13 2.89 3.02 17.18
C ARG A 13 3.07 2.24 15.88
N PHE A 14 2.27 2.52 14.87
CA PHE A 14 2.47 1.93 13.54
C PHE A 14 3.83 2.33 12.95
N ASP A 15 4.22 3.59 13.13
CA ASP A 15 5.52 4.10 12.67
C ASP A 15 6.69 3.48 13.44
N GLU A 16 6.56 3.30 14.75
CA GLU A 16 7.56 2.61 15.57
C GLU A 16 7.75 1.15 15.12
N GLU A 17 6.66 0.42 14.89
CA GLU A 17 6.75 -0.93 14.38
C GLU A 17 7.42 -0.95 13.00
N ASN A 18 6.97 -0.14 12.03
CA ASN A 18 7.57 -0.07 10.71
C ASN A 18 9.00 0.50 10.72
N GLY A 19 9.34 1.30 11.71
CA GLY A 19 10.69 1.83 11.92
C GLY A 19 11.73 0.78 12.31
N ARG A 20 11.31 -0.42 12.70
CA ARG A 20 12.18 -1.56 13.00
C ARG A 20 12.52 -2.41 11.76
N ASP A 21 12.03 -2.02 10.57
CA ASP A 21 12.34 -2.74 9.34
C ASP A 21 13.86 -2.70 9.07
N PRO A 22 14.54 -3.86 8.99
CA PRO A 22 15.96 -3.91 8.70
C PRO A 22 16.31 -3.56 7.26
N ASN A 23 15.33 -3.53 6.37
CA ASN A 23 15.54 -3.17 4.98
C ASN A 23 15.55 -1.64 4.85
N ILE A 24 16.70 -1.09 4.48
CA ILE A 24 16.88 0.36 4.35
C ILE A 24 16.81 0.76 2.88
N VAL A 25 16.11 1.86 2.62
CA VAL A 25 16.06 2.53 1.30
C VAL A 25 16.49 3.99 1.44
N ASN A 26 17.26 4.49 0.47
CA ASN A 26 17.63 5.89 0.41
C ASN A 26 16.59 6.67 -0.39
N TYR A 27 16.16 7.79 0.16
CA TYR A 27 15.26 8.72 -0.51
C TYR A 27 15.65 10.16 -0.13
N GLU A 28 15.91 11.00 -1.11
CA GLU A 28 16.36 12.40 -0.91
C GLU A 28 17.56 12.50 0.07
N ASP A 29 18.56 11.65 -0.14
CA ASP A 29 19.80 11.56 0.66
C ASP A 29 19.58 11.14 2.14
N VAL A 30 18.40 10.68 2.48
CA VAL A 30 18.05 10.17 3.81
C VAL A 30 17.78 8.66 3.76
N ALA A 31 18.35 7.92 4.70
CA ALA A 31 18.10 6.50 4.88
C ALA A 31 16.82 6.26 5.69
N TYR A 32 15.87 5.51 5.14
CA TYR A 32 14.61 5.17 5.78
C TYR A 32 14.42 3.66 5.89
N PRO A 33 13.84 3.15 6.99
CA PRO A 33 13.23 1.83 6.99
C PRO A 33 12.18 1.72 5.87
N HIS A 34 12.28 0.66 5.06
CA HIS A 34 11.48 0.54 3.83
C HIS A 34 9.97 0.63 4.08
N GLU A 35 9.46 -0.17 5.03
CA GLU A 35 8.01 -0.17 5.29
C GLU A 35 7.52 1.11 5.99
N LEU A 36 8.37 1.81 6.73
CA LEU A 36 8.02 3.12 7.27
C LEU A 36 7.85 4.15 6.16
N LEU A 37 8.79 4.22 5.22
CA LEU A 37 8.70 5.13 4.07
C LEU A 37 7.48 4.78 3.20
N TYR A 38 7.25 3.48 2.97
CA TYR A 38 6.09 3.01 2.22
C TYR A 38 4.78 3.45 2.87
N ALA A 39 4.63 3.27 4.18
CA ALA A 39 3.43 3.66 4.93
C ALA A 39 3.16 5.18 4.86
N LYS A 40 4.20 5.99 4.94
CA LYS A 40 4.10 7.45 4.76
C LYS A 40 3.61 7.81 3.35
N ARG A 41 4.25 7.29 2.31
CA ARG A 41 3.87 7.49 0.91
C ARG A 41 2.43 7.06 0.62
N LEU A 42 2.00 5.95 1.18
CA LEU A 42 0.63 5.46 1.02
C LEU A 42 -0.38 6.40 1.68
N THR A 43 -0.08 6.87 2.90
CA THR A 43 -0.92 7.85 3.61
C THR A 43 -1.02 9.17 2.82
N ASP A 44 0.09 9.65 2.26
CA ASP A 44 0.13 10.87 1.45
C ASP A 44 -0.72 10.74 0.20
N TRP A 45 -0.69 9.59 -0.49
CA TRP A 45 -1.55 9.34 -1.64
C TRP A 45 -3.03 9.25 -1.27
N VAL A 46 -3.37 8.62 -0.14
CA VAL A 46 -4.76 8.63 0.35
C VAL A 46 -5.24 10.06 0.58
N LEU A 47 -4.44 10.91 1.21
CA LEU A 47 -4.79 12.32 1.45
C LEU A 47 -4.89 13.16 0.17
N ARG A 48 -4.09 12.86 -0.86
CA ARG A 48 -4.21 13.50 -2.19
C ARG A 48 -5.48 13.11 -2.92
N LEU A 49 -5.86 11.83 -2.84
CA LEU A 49 -7.09 11.31 -3.45
C LEU A 49 -8.35 11.73 -2.68
N CYS A 50 -8.26 11.81 -1.37
CA CYS A 50 -9.35 12.16 -0.47
C CYS A 50 -8.83 13.02 0.70
N PRO A 51 -8.81 14.37 0.55
CA PRO A 51 -8.34 15.29 1.60
C PRO A 51 -9.10 15.17 2.93
N GLU A 52 -10.37 14.74 2.87
CA GLU A 52 -11.25 14.49 4.02
C GLU A 52 -11.38 12.98 4.33
N ALA A 53 -10.31 12.22 4.09
CA ALA A 53 -10.28 10.78 4.38
C ALA A 53 -10.69 10.48 5.82
N SER A 54 -11.50 9.44 5.99
CA SER A 54 -11.96 8.99 7.29
C SER A 54 -10.79 8.51 8.17
N GLU A 55 -10.93 8.63 9.50
CA GLU A 55 -9.91 8.13 10.43
C GLU A 55 -9.58 6.64 10.21
N PRO A 56 -10.56 5.73 10.02
CA PRO A 56 -10.27 4.33 9.69
C PRO A 56 -9.50 4.14 8.39
N LEU A 57 -9.76 4.95 7.36
CA LEU A 57 -9.03 4.89 6.09
C LEU A 57 -7.56 5.29 6.25
N LEU A 58 -7.29 6.36 7.01
CA LEU A 58 -5.93 6.80 7.31
C LEU A 58 -5.15 5.80 8.17
N LEU A 59 -5.82 5.20 9.16
CA LEU A 59 -5.24 4.11 9.95
C LEU A 59 -4.91 2.90 9.07
N ALA A 60 -5.84 2.49 8.20
CA ALA A 60 -5.62 1.38 7.27
C ALA A 60 -4.44 1.65 6.31
N ALA A 61 -4.33 2.87 5.78
CA ALA A 61 -3.21 3.25 4.93
C ALA A 61 -1.87 3.14 5.68
N ARG A 62 -1.81 3.60 6.95
CA ARG A 62 -0.57 3.59 7.73
C ARG A 62 -0.10 2.20 8.12
N CYS A 63 -1.03 1.26 8.37
CA CYS A 63 -0.72 -0.10 8.79
C CYS A 63 -0.81 -1.15 7.66
N GLN A 64 -1.05 -0.76 6.40
CA GLN A 64 -1.31 -1.66 5.27
C GLN A 64 -0.25 -2.74 5.09
N HIS A 65 1.00 -2.44 5.36
CA HIS A 65 2.15 -3.35 5.26
C HIS A 65 2.91 -3.48 6.59
N ILE A 66 2.23 -3.27 7.72
CA ILE A 66 2.88 -3.28 9.04
C ILE A 66 3.69 -4.55 9.25
N CYS A 67 4.96 -4.39 9.65
CA CYS A 67 5.90 -5.47 9.92
C CYS A 67 6.04 -6.51 8.78
N ARG A 68 5.85 -6.11 7.51
CA ARG A 68 5.85 -7.00 6.34
C ARG A 68 7.11 -7.89 6.24
N TRP A 69 8.28 -7.37 6.62
CA TRP A 69 9.56 -8.09 6.57
C TRP A 69 9.59 -9.33 7.46
N THR A 70 8.75 -9.41 8.48
CA THR A 70 8.69 -10.56 9.40
C THR A 70 8.07 -11.81 8.77
N VAL A 71 7.41 -11.66 7.63
CA VAL A 71 6.79 -12.76 6.84
C VAL A 71 7.42 -12.77 5.44
N PRO A 72 8.69 -13.23 5.30
CA PRO A 72 9.42 -13.14 4.04
C PRO A 72 8.85 -14.10 3.00
N ARG A 73 8.92 -13.70 1.71
CA ARG A 73 8.47 -14.54 0.60
C ARG A 73 9.22 -15.88 0.53
N SER A 74 10.48 -15.89 0.94
CA SER A 74 11.34 -17.08 0.95
C SER A 74 10.88 -18.19 1.91
N ALA A 75 10.01 -17.87 2.87
CA ALA A 75 9.41 -18.87 3.76
C ALA A 75 8.30 -19.71 3.08
N TYR A 76 7.98 -19.43 1.81
CA TYR A 76 6.94 -20.11 1.04
C TYR A 76 7.53 -20.66 -0.26
N GLU A 77 6.91 -21.72 -0.80
CA GLU A 77 7.31 -22.29 -2.08
C GLU A 77 7.36 -21.23 -3.19
N MET A 78 8.39 -21.28 -4.04
CA MET A 78 8.59 -20.36 -5.17
C MET A 78 7.70 -20.71 -6.39
N THR A 79 6.46 -21.09 -6.12
CA THR A 79 5.40 -21.41 -7.07
C THR A 79 4.31 -20.35 -7.06
N ARG A 80 3.40 -20.38 -8.05
CA ARG A 80 2.20 -19.53 -8.06
C ARG A 80 1.31 -19.80 -6.84
N ALA A 81 1.13 -21.06 -6.47
CA ALA A 81 0.33 -21.44 -5.30
C ALA A 81 0.95 -20.90 -3.99
N GLY A 82 2.26 -21.08 -3.81
CA GLY A 82 2.99 -20.52 -2.68
C GLY A 82 2.94 -19.00 -2.62
N TYR A 83 3.00 -18.30 -3.78
CA TYR A 83 2.82 -16.85 -3.84
C TYR A 83 1.42 -16.41 -3.38
N LEU A 84 0.37 -17.09 -3.82
CA LEU A 84 -1.00 -16.75 -3.43
C LEU A 84 -1.24 -17.01 -1.94
N ARG A 85 -0.70 -18.12 -1.40
CA ARG A 85 -0.73 -18.41 0.05
C ARG A 85 -0.03 -17.32 0.84
N TRP A 86 1.23 -17.02 0.49
CA TRP A 86 1.97 -15.94 1.12
C TRP A 86 1.21 -14.61 1.14
N ARG A 87 0.61 -14.20 0.02
CA ARG A 87 -0.19 -12.98 -0.04
C ARG A 87 -1.43 -13.00 0.86
N THR A 88 -2.06 -14.15 0.99
CA THR A 88 -3.22 -14.32 1.88
C THR A 88 -2.81 -14.22 3.34
N ASP A 89 -1.73 -14.90 3.70
CA ASP A 89 -1.22 -14.91 5.07
C ASP A 89 -0.69 -13.53 5.48
N LEU A 90 -0.02 -12.81 4.57
CA LEU A 90 0.39 -11.43 4.79
C LEU A 90 -0.79 -10.51 5.11
N LYS A 91 -1.87 -10.56 4.33
CA LYS A 91 -3.05 -9.72 4.60
C LYS A 91 -3.62 -9.99 5.98
N ARG A 92 -3.73 -11.27 6.37
CA ARG A 92 -4.22 -11.66 7.69
C ARG A 92 -3.28 -11.19 8.79
N PHE A 93 -1.98 -11.37 8.59
CA PHE A 93 -0.95 -10.90 9.52
C PHE A 93 -1.06 -9.38 9.76
N HIS A 94 -1.13 -8.58 8.70
CA HIS A 94 -1.27 -7.12 8.81
C HIS A 94 -2.56 -6.72 9.52
N ALA A 95 -3.70 -7.34 9.19
CA ALA A 95 -4.97 -7.08 9.84
C ALA A 95 -4.93 -7.42 11.34
N ASN A 96 -4.35 -8.56 11.72
CA ASN A 96 -4.24 -8.97 13.11
C ASN A 96 -3.29 -8.06 13.90
N LYS A 97 -2.09 -7.77 13.37
CA LYS A 97 -1.11 -6.91 14.02
C LYS A 97 -1.63 -5.49 14.23
N SER A 98 -2.32 -4.94 13.22
CA SER A 98 -2.94 -3.62 13.37
C SER A 98 -4.10 -3.62 14.39
N ALA A 99 -4.91 -4.68 14.42
CA ALA A 99 -6.00 -4.82 15.38
C ALA A 99 -5.49 -4.90 16.84
N GLU A 100 -4.37 -5.58 17.09
CA GLU A 100 -3.71 -5.61 18.40
C GLU A 100 -3.35 -4.21 18.86
N ILE A 101 -2.64 -3.45 18.04
CA ILE A 101 -2.20 -2.08 18.35
C ILE A 101 -3.39 -1.15 18.57
N LEU A 102 -4.40 -1.21 17.70
CA LEU A 102 -5.59 -0.37 17.82
C LEU A 102 -6.37 -0.66 19.12
N ARG A 103 -6.44 -1.93 19.51
CA ARG A 103 -7.09 -2.33 20.77
C ARG A 103 -6.35 -1.79 22.01
N GLU A 104 -5.01 -1.87 22.00
CA GLU A 104 -4.17 -1.32 23.07
C GLU A 104 -4.26 0.20 23.17
N VAL A 105 -4.48 0.90 22.05
CA VAL A 105 -4.69 2.36 21.99
C VAL A 105 -6.11 2.75 22.43
N GLY A 106 -7.03 1.78 22.55
CA GLY A 106 -8.40 2.00 23.03
C GLY A 106 -9.40 2.34 21.93
N TYR A 107 -9.20 1.84 20.70
CA TYR A 107 -10.24 1.88 19.68
C TYR A 107 -11.33 0.84 19.96
N ASP A 108 -12.56 1.16 19.57
CA ASP A 108 -13.68 0.25 19.64
C ASP A 108 -13.60 -0.84 18.54
N ASP A 109 -14.34 -1.93 18.79
CA ASP A 109 -14.32 -3.07 17.87
C ASP A 109 -14.83 -2.72 16.47
N ALA A 110 -15.78 -1.79 16.35
CA ALA A 110 -16.32 -1.36 15.05
C ALA A 110 -15.23 -0.65 14.20
N THR A 111 -14.45 0.23 14.80
CA THR A 111 -13.32 0.89 14.13
C THR A 111 -12.22 -0.12 13.77
N ILE A 112 -11.91 -1.04 14.68
CA ILE A 112 -10.90 -2.10 14.43
C ILE A 112 -11.34 -3.01 13.28
N GLU A 113 -12.59 -3.42 13.26
CA GLU A 113 -13.15 -4.23 12.17
C GLU A 113 -13.10 -3.47 10.84
N ARG A 114 -13.47 -2.18 10.84
CA ARG A 114 -13.41 -1.33 9.64
C ARG A 114 -11.99 -1.24 9.06
N VAL A 115 -10.98 -1.01 9.89
CA VAL A 115 -9.57 -0.98 9.47
C VAL A 115 -9.13 -2.35 8.93
N SER A 116 -9.52 -3.43 9.59
CA SER A 116 -9.24 -4.80 9.15
C SER A 116 -9.86 -5.10 7.79
N ASP A 117 -11.10 -4.70 7.57
CA ASP A 117 -11.82 -4.91 6.31
C ASP A 117 -11.16 -4.16 5.14
N LEU A 118 -10.70 -2.93 5.36
CA LEU A 118 -9.93 -2.17 4.39
C LEU A 118 -8.61 -2.88 4.05
N ASN A 119 -7.86 -3.35 5.05
CA ASN A 119 -6.59 -4.06 4.85
C ASN A 119 -6.78 -5.41 4.14
N LEU A 120 -7.87 -6.10 4.42
CA LEU A 120 -8.25 -7.34 3.74
C LEU A 120 -8.83 -7.10 2.35
N LYS A 121 -9.12 -5.84 2.01
CA LYS A 121 -9.80 -5.42 0.76
C LYS A 121 -11.17 -6.09 0.60
N LYS A 122 -11.89 -6.24 1.70
CA LYS A 122 -13.29 -6.64 1.64
C LYS A 122 -14.10 -5.54 0.96
N HIS A 123 -15.05 -5.94 0.14
CA HIS A 123 -15.93 -5.01 -0.58
C HIS A 123 -15.24 -4.09 -1.61
N LEU A 124 -14.05 -4.44 -2.10
CA LEU A 124 -13.42 -3.73 -3.21
C LEU A 124 -14.39 -3.69 -4.43
N GLY A 125 -14.60 -2.52 -4.98
CA GLY A 125 -15.58 -2.27 -6.05
C GLY A 125 -16.96 -1.81 -5.57
N HIS A 126 -17.23 -1.87 -4.26
CA HIS A 126 -18.49 -1.41 -3.66
C HIS A 126 -18.28 -0.36 -2.56
N ASP A 127 -17.11 -0.37 -1.92
CA ASP A 127 -16.75 0.50 -0.80
C ASP A 127 -15.80 1.60 -1.31
N PRO A 128 -16.20 2.88 -1.23
CA PRO A 128 -15.37 4.00 -1.68
C PRO A 128 -14.01 4.09 -0.98
N ASP A 129 -13.94 3.88 0.34
CA ASP A 129 -12.68 3.91 1.08
C ASP A 129 -11.74 2.79 0.63
N CYS A 130 -12.28 1.60 0.37
CA CYS A 130 -11.52 0.47 -0.15
C CYS A 130 -10.96 0.76 -1.55
N GLN A 131 -11.74 1.46 -2.40
CA GLN A 131 -11.27 1.90 -3.72
C GLN A 131 -10.17 2.96 -3.60
N ILE A 132 -10.32 3.96 -2.73
CA ILE A 132 -9.30 4.99 -2.49
C ILE A 132 -7.99 4.33 -2.00
N LEU A 133 -8.06 3.37 -1.09
CA LEU A 133 -6.89 2.64 -0.61
C LEU A 133 -6.22 1.82 -1.74
N GLU A 134 -6.99 1.14 -2.59
CA GLU A 134 -6.46 0.40 -3.75
C GLU A 134 -5.82 1.35 -4.77
N ASP A 135 -6.43 2.50 -5.04
CA ASP A 135 -5.90 3.54 -5.91
C ASP A 135 -4.56 4.07 -5.39
N ALA A 136 -4.49 4.39 -4.11
CA ALA A 136 -3.26 4.85 -3.47
C ALA A 136 -2.14 3.79 -3.54
N LEU A 137 -2.46 2.50 -3.32
CA LEU A 137 -1.53 1.38 -3.48
C LEU A 137 -0.99 1.27 -4.91
N CYS A 138 -1.85 1.46 -5.90
CA CYS A 138 -1.44 1.46 -7.31
C CYS A 138 -0.51 2.64 -7.60
N LEU A 139 -0.85 3.85 -7.12
CA LEU A 139 -0.05 5.06 -7.34
C LEU A 139 1.33 4.98 -6.65
N VAL A 140 1.41 4.47 -5.42
CA VAL A 140 2.70 4.20 -4.75
C VAL A 140 3.55 3.24 -5.59
N THR A 141 2.94 2.18 -6.12
CA THR A 141 3.65 1.21 -6.97
C THR A 141 4.16 1.86 -8.25
N LEU A 142 3.32 2.63 -8.93
CA LEU A 142 3.69 3.30 -10.18
C LEU A 142 4.76 4.38 -9.96
N GLN A 143 4.65 5.17 -8.91
CA GLN A 143 5.55 6.29 -8.67
C GLN A 143 6.92 5.87 -8.11
N TYR A 144 6.97 4.87 -7.23
CA TYR A 144 8.16 4.58 -6.43
C TYR A 144 8.76 3.20 -6.64
N GLN A 145 8.05 2.29 -7.31
CA GLN A 145 8.48 0.91 -7.45
C GLN A 145 8.53 0.43 -8.92
N LEU A 146 7.99 1.20 -9.86
CA LEU A 146 7.87 0.78 -11.25
C LEU A 146 9.23 0.48 -11.87
N SER A 147 10.21 1.35 -11.68
CA SER A 147 11.56 1.20 -12.23
C SER A 147 12.21 -0.12 -11.77
N ASP A 148 12.19 -0.36 -10.46
CA ASP A 148 12.75 -1.58 -9.86
C ASP A 148 12.01 -2.85 -10.30
N LEU A 149 10.69 -2.77 -10.42
CA LEU A 149 9.88 -3.89 -10.89
C LEU A 149 10.16 -4.19 -12.36
N ALA A 150 10.28 -3.16 -13.19
CA ALA A 150 10.57 -3.30 -14.63
C ALA A 150 11.97 -3.90 -14.85
N ALA A 151 12.96 -3.45 -14.06
CA ALA A 151 14.33 -3.98 -14.15
C ALA A 151 14.45 -5.48 -13.79
N LYS A 152 13.54 -6.00 -12.98
CA LYS A 152 13.55 -7.40 -12.47
C LYS A 152 12.49 -8.29 -13.12
N THR A 153 11.73 -7.75 -14.08
CA THR A 153 10.57 -8.45 -14.66
C THR A 153 10.69 -8.47 -16.17
N GLU A 154 10.44 -9.62 -16.76
CA GLU A 154 10.40 -9.78 -18.21
C GLU A 154 9.33 -8.84 -18.83
N PRO A 155 9.62 -8.13 -19.96
CA PRO A 155 8.78 -7.06 -20.50
C PRO A 155 7.31 -7.45 -20.74
N ALA A 156 7.04 -8.59 -21.36
CA ALA A 156 5.66 -9.02 -21.61
C ALA A 156 4.87 -9.28 -20.31
N LYS A 157 5.57 -9.79 -19.28
CA LYS A 157 4.98 -9.97 -17.94
C LYS A 157 4.73 -8.63 -17.28
N MET A 158 5.63 -7.65 -17.45
CA MET A 158 5.47 -6.30 -16.90
C MET A 158 4.27 -5.59 -17.50
N ILE A 159 4.07 -5.67 -18.81
CA ILE A 159 2.87 -5.17 -19.50
C ILE A 159 1.60 -5.76 -18.87
N GLY A 160 1.56 -7.08 -18.68
CA GLY A 160 0.42 -7.73 -18.03
C GLY A 160 0.18 -7.29 -16.58
N ILE A 161 1.23 -6.92 -15.84
CA ILE A 161 1.12 -6.36 -14.48
C ILE A 161 0.51 -4.96 -14.56
N LEU A 162 1.00 -4.10 -15.45
CA LEU A 162 0.50 -2.73 -15.64
C LEU A 162 -0.97 -2.73 -16.06
N GLN A 163 -1.37 -3.58 -17.01
CA GLN A 163 -2.77 -3.72 -17.42
C GLN A 163 -3.69 -4.09 -16.26
N LYS A 164 -3.28 -5.05 -15.42
CA LYS A 164 -4.04 -5.45 -14.23
C LYS A 164 -4.09 -4.35 -13.18
N THR A 165 -3.01 -3.61 -13.00
CA THR A 165 -2.95 -2.46 -12.10
C THR A 165 -3.91 -1.38 -12.56
N TRP A 166 -3.83 -1.00 -13.84
CA TRP A 166 -4.70 0.00 -14.45
C TRP A 166 -6.18 -0.33 -14.34
N LYS A 167 -6.53 -1.62 -14.58
CA LYS A 167 -7.93 -2.09 -14.51
C LYS A 167 -8.55 -1.90 -13.12
N LYS A 168 -7.75 -1.94 -12.04
CA LYS A 168 -8.22 -1.76 -10.66
C LYS A 168 -8.41 -0.31 -10.27
N MET A 169 -7.74 0.61 -10.97
CA MET A 169 -7.73 2.03 -10.61
C MET A 169 -9.01 2.72 -11.05
N SER A 170 -9.51 3.61 -10.20
CA SER A 170 -10.56 4.55 -10.54
C SER A 170 -10.10 5.55 -11.60
N LYS A 171 -11.05 6.27 -12.23
CA LYS A 171 -10.71 7.31 -13.21
C LYS A 171 -9.82 8.41 -12.60
N PRO A 172 -10.13 9.01 -11.43
CA PRO A 172 -9.26 10.01 -10.82
C PRO A 172 -7.84 9.51 -10.58
N ALA A 173 -7.68 8.27 -10.11
CA ALA A 173 -6.36 7.70 -9.87
C ALA A 173 -5.56 7.48 -11.17
N ARG A 174 -6.22 7.11 -12.27
CA ARG A 174 -5.59 7.03 -13.61
C ARG A 174 -5.13 8.38 -14.10
N ASP A 175 -5.94 9.42 -13.89
CA ASP A 175 -5.58 10.80 -14.27
C ASP A 175 -4.32 11.25 -13.50
N TYR A 176 -4.22 10.95 -12.19
CA TYR A 176 -2.99 11.17 -11.41
C TYR A 176 -1.82 10.34 -11.92
N ALA A 177 -2.03 9.06 -12.26
CA ALA A 177 -0.98 8.19 -12.76
C ALA A 177 -0.36 8.71 -14.06
N LEU A 178 -1.17 9.21 -15.00
CA LEU A 178 -0.70 9.78 -16.26
C LEU A 178 0.11 11.09 -16.06
N ALA A 179 -0.08 11.79 -14.95
CA ALA A 179 0.65 13.00 -14.60
C ALA A 179 1.96 12.74 -13.83
N LEU A 180 2.29 11.48 -13.53
CA LEU A 180 3.53 11.14 -12.83
C LEU A 180 4.76 11.38 -13.72
N PRO A 181 5.89 11.82 -13.13
CA PRO A 181 7.13 12.10 -13.87
C PRO A 181 7.87 10.79 -14.23
N PHE A 182 7.31 10.02 -15.14
CA PHE A 182 7.92 8.79 -15.63
C PHE A 182 9.14 9.05 -16.51
N SER A 183 10.15 8.19 -16.40
CA SER A 183 11.23 8.11 -17.37
C SER A 183 10.71 7.67 -18.76
N GLU A 184 11.47 7.91 -19.82
CA GLU A 184 11.09 7.48 -21.19
C GLU A 184 10.87 5.97 -21.30
N THR A 185 11.63 5.18 -20.55
CA THR A 185 11.44 3.71 -20.51
C THR A 185 10.12 3.33 -19.84
N GLU A 186 9.79 3.96 -18.74
CA GLU A 186 8.53 3.71 -18.03
C GLU A 186 7.32 4.17 -18.84
N LYS A 187 7.41 5.34 -19.51
CA LYS A 187 6.37 5.83 -20.43
C LYS A 187 6.06 4.82 -21.51
N ARG A 188 7.09 4.32 -22.21
CA ARG A 188 6.94 3.31 -23.26
C ARG A 188 6.26 2.04 -22.75
N LEU A 189 6.61 1.57 -21.55
CA LEU A 189 5.96 0.41 -20.94
C LEU A 189 4.48 0.66 -20.66
N ILE A 190 4.14 1.87 -20.17
CA ILE A 190 2.76 2.27 -19.88
C ILE A 190 1.98 2.41 -21.19
N GLU A 191 2.53 3.08 -22.20
CA GLU A 191 1.91 3.24 -23.51
C GLU A 191 1.60 1.86 -24.15
N GLN A 192 2.57 0.95 -24.14
CA GLN A 192 2.38 -0.42 -24.63
C GLN A 192 1.31 -1.18 -23.83
N ALA A 193 1.27 -0.98 -22.51
CA ALA A 193 0.28 -1.66 -21.67
C ALA A 193 -1.14 -1.14 -21.90
N LEU A 194 -1.28 0.15 -22.23
CA LEU A 194 -2.58 0.82 -22.40
C LEU A 194 -3.03 0.85 -23.88
N GLY A 195 -2.13 0.61 -24.83
CA GLY A 195 -2.41 0.70 -26.26
C GLY A 195 -2.60 2.14 -26.76
N ILE A 196 -1.86 3.10 -26.19
CA ILE A 196 -1.88 4.54 -26.52
C ILE A 196 -0.55 5.00 -27.05
#